data_ba351cbb4e370c632be7f10360a5f2eb
#
_entry.id   ba351cbb4e370c632be7f10360a5f2eb
#
_cell.length_a   1.000
_cell.length_b   1.000
_cell.length_c   1.000
_cell.angle_alpha   90.00
_cell.angle_beta   90.00
_cell.angle_gamma   90.00
#
_symmetry.space_group_name_H-M   'P 1'
#
loop_
_entity.id
_entity.type
_entity.pdbx_description
1 polymer ?
#
loop_
_entity_poly.entity_id
_entity_poly.type
_entity_poly.pdbx_seq_one_letter_code
_entity_poly.pdbx_strand_id
1 'polypeptide(L)'
;MADILLIHAPLIINHRGEDWIKPGGDESSNYHMGLLYLAAYCEKFGVTSKILDISIQKITLESILDIVESEQPKLIGISATSAGMKSAVHICQEMKKNYDIPVCLGGAHVNCDPHFIERVPAFDFCISGEGEKSLYDAFIKIKNGEKVDGIIHGEAIDNLDEIPFPARHLINVMDYAREEQQRKFGPELMPWATMLGSRGCPFKCTFCSIPVINHKVRYRDPKPIVDEMEAIYDQCGGKYSFVDDVLTLNKKTTMGLCDEIISRGFSKKFRWLGMTRAEILNEELVARMAEAGCSDLFFGIESGNERIRSEVIDKKISNKEIRDAVQMCKKYGIHTSFLLMIGFPSETDLEMEETVNIGRKVGADLIGIHQTIPFPGTKIYDQAIEEGLIDSDSFDKFSRGEDWGEKDSFFDKWPKYVPEGLSQNDLISARKRAYLKHYLRPSWAFGRIRHWIRASHWFKHDMDLLKLAPYTLLNGKTKNSMS
;
A
#
# COMPACT_ATOMS: atom_id res chain seq x y z
N MET A 1 10.99 -8.77 -27.38
CA MET A 1 9.57 -8.38 -27.62
C MET A 1 8.72 -9.07 -26.57
N ALA A 2 7.91 -8.33 -25.84
CA ALA A 2 7.03 -8.85 -24.80
C ALA A 2 5.62 -9.08 -25.37
N ASP A 3 5.00 -10.21 -25.04
CA ASP A 3 3.61 -10.51 -25.40
C ASP A 3 2.62 -9.59 -24.69
N ILE A 4 2.90 -9.29 -23.42
CA ILE A 4 2.05 -8.44 -22.56
C ILE A 4 2.88 -7.30 -21.98
N LEU A 5 2.39 -6.07 -22.08
CA LEU A 5 2.94 -4.90 -21.38
C LEU A 5 2.10 -4.61 -20.13
N LEU A 6 2.70 -4.71 -18.96
CA LEU A 6 2.05 -4.44 -17.68
C LEU A 6 2.50 -3.09 -17.13
N ILE A 7 1.57 -2.19 -16.87
CA ILE A 7 1.84 -0.82 -16.44
C ILE A 7 1.24 -0.57 -15.06
N HIS A 8 2.03 -0.08 -14.13
CA HIS A 8 1.53 0.54 -12.91
C HIS A 8 1.30 2.03 -13.14
N ALA A 9 0.04 2.44 -13.08
CA ALA A 9 -0.34 3.83 -13.28
C ALA A 9 0.08 4.69 -12.08
N PRO A 10 0.83 5.79 -12.29
CA PRO A 10 1.25 6.68 -11.22
C PRO A 10 0.07 7.51 -10.70
N LEU A 11 0.23 8.10 -9.51
CA LEU A 11 -0.76 9.02 -8.96
C LEU A 11 -0.92 10.30 -9.80
N ILE A 12 0.15 10.73 -10.44
CA ILE A 12 0.17 11.90 -11.34
C ILE A 12 1.07 11.56 -12.53
N ILE A 13 0.61 11.92 -13.74
CA ILE A 13 1.43 11.91 -14.94
C ILE A 13 1.68 13.33 -15.42
N ASN A 14 2.93 13.68 -15.72
CA ASN A 14 3.29 14.96 -16.31
C ASN A 14 3.41 14.86 -17.83
N HIS A 15 2.70 15.72 -18.57
CA HIS A 15 2.69 15.76 -20.03
C HIS A 15 3.98 16.33 -20.64
N ARG A 16 4.80 17.05 -19.87
CA ARG A 16 5.96 17.77 -20.39
C ARG A 16 7.33 17.17 -20.06
N GLY A 17 7.37 15.98 -19.46
CA GLY A 17 8.64 15.25 -19.24
C GLY A 17 9.61 15.85 -18.22
N GLU A 18 9.34 17.03 -17.65
CA GLU A 18 10.33 17.75 -16.85
C GLU A 18 10.19 17.53 -15.33
N ASP A 19 8.99 17.24 -14.83
CA ASP A 19 8.80 17.05 -13.38
C ASP A 19 7.78 15.94 -13.09
N TRP A 20 8.25 14.77 -12.74
CA TRP A 20 7.44 13.80 -12.04
C TRP A 20 7.19 14.34 -10.63
N ILE A 21 6.05 14.97 -10.42
CA ILE A 21 5.66 15.41 -9.10
C ILE A 21 5.38 14.14 -8.30
N LYS A 22 6.34 13.74 -7.48
CA LYS A 22 6.06 12.73 -6.45
C LYS A 22 4.98 13.31 -5.56
N PRO A 23 3.83 12.63 -5.44
CA PRO A 23 2.91 12.96 -4.36
C PRO A 23 3.70 12.87 -3.07
N GLY A 24 3.55 13.85 -2.19
CA GLY A 24 4.28 13.89 -0.94
C GLY A 24 4.07 12.63 -0.12
N GLY A 25 5.01 11.72 -0.16
CA GLY A 25 5.27 10.79 0.91
C GLY A 25 4.69 9.37 0.84
N ASP A 26 3.72 9.04 0.00
CA ASP A 26 2.96 7.77 0.14
C ASP A 26 2.97 6.80 -1.06
N GLU A 27 3.76 7.02 -2.10
CA GLU A 27 4.09 5.91 -2.97
C GLU A 27 5.05 4.99 -2.21
N SER A 28 4.55 3.83 -1.84
CA SER A 28 5.33 2.84 -1.10
C SER A 28 6.55 2.42 -1.91
N SER A 29 7.69 2.31 -1.26
CA SER A 29 8.90 1.67 -1.82
C SER A 29 8.72 0.16 -2.06
N ASN A 30 7.51 -0.35 -1.88
CA ASN A 30 7.16 -1.73 -2.12
C ASN A 30 6.94 -1.97 -3.62
N TYR A 31 7.44 -3.08 -4.14
CA TYR A 31 7.16 -3.49 -5.51
C TYR A 31 5.66 -3.74 -5.70
N HIS A 32 5.19 -3.53 -6.91
CA HIS A 32 3.85 -3.93 -7.30
C HIS A 32 3.73 -5.45 -7.42
N MET A 33 3.54 -6.12 -6.27
CA MET A 33 3.47 -7.58 -6.19
C MET A 33 2.43 -8.17 -7.15
N GLY A 34 1.29 -7.50 -7.32
CA GLY A 34 0.25 -7.94 -8.27
C GLY A 34 0.80 -8.10 -9.69
N LEU A 35 1.50 -7.10 -10.22
CA LEU A 35 2.06 -7.19 -11.57
C LEU A 35 3.14 -8.27 -11.68
N LEU A 36 3.96 -8.44 -10.63
CA LEU A 36 5.00 -9.46 -10.61
C LEU A 36 4.40 -10.88 -10.57
N TYR A 37 3.28 -11.08 -9.86
CA TYR A 37 2.58 -12.37 -9.85
C TYR A 37 1.86 -12.64 -11.18
N LEU A 38 1.25 -11.62 -11.80
CA LEU A 38 0.66 -11.75 -13.14
C LEU A 38 1.69 -12.18 -14.17
N ALA A 39 2.84 -11.51 -14.18
CA ALA A 39 3.94 -11.85 -15.08
C ALA A 39 4.45 -13.27 -14.83
N ALA A 40 4.74 -13.64 -13.57
CA ALA A 40 5.21 -14.98 -13.22
C ALA A 40 4.22 -16.09 -13.62
N TYR A 41 2.92 -15.83 -13.45
CA TYR A 41 1.88 -16.79 -13.88
C TYR A 41 1.85 -16.94 -15.41
N CYS A 42 1.96 -15.85 -16.16
CA CYS A 42 2.04 -15.88 -17.62
C CYS A 42 3.30 -16.61 -18.11
N GLU A 43 4.46 -16.35 -17.49
CA GLU A 43 5.74 -17.00 -17.81
C GLU A 43 5.70 -18.52 -17.59
N LYS A 44 4.95 -19.02 -16.60
CA LYS A 44 4.72 -20.46 -16.38
C LYS A 44 4.18 -21.16 -17.63
N PHE A 45 3.48 -20.44 -18.50
CA PHE A 45 2.89 -20.92 -19.74
C PHE A 45 3.59 -20.39 -21.01
N GLY A 46 4.79 -19.84 -20.86
CA GLY A 46 5.61 -19.36 -21.98
C GLY A 46 5.16 -18.03 -22.60
N VAL A 47 4.35 -17.25 -21.88
CA VAL A 47 3.93 -15.89 -22.29
C VAL A 47 4.85 -14.86 -21.62
N THR A 48 5.50 -14.02 -22.43
CA THR A 48 6.47 -13.04 -21.95
C THR A 48 5.80 -11.75 -21.55
N SER A 49 6.31 -11.11 -20.48
CA SER A 49 5.79 -9.83 -19.99
C SER A 49 6.91 -8.81 -19.81
N LYS A 50 6.55 -7.52 -19.96
CA LYS A 50 7.37 -6.40 -19.54
C LYS A 50 6.60 -5.55 -18.55
N ILE A 51 7.28 -5.10 -17.48
CA ILE A 51 6.65 -4.32 -16.41
C ILE A 51 7.19 -2.90 -16.45
N LEU A 52 6.28 -1.92 -16.43
CA LEU A 52 6.57 -0.50 -16.29
C LEU A 52 5.96 0.00 -14.98
N ASP A 53 6.80 0.25 -14.00
CA ASP A 53 6.44 1.01 -12.81
C ASP A 53 6.82 2.47 -13.06
N ILE A 54 5.86 3.23 -13.56
CA ILE A 54 6.10 4.57 -14.10
C ILE A 54 6.69 5.50 -13.04
N SER A 55 6.20 5.44 -11.82
CA SER A 55 6.65 6.29 -10.72
C SER A 55 8.11 6.03 -10.33
N ILE A 56 8.49 4.76 -10.26
CA ILE A 56 9.83 4.35 -9.82
C ILE A 56 10.86 4.54 -10.93
N GLN A 57 10.48 4.17 -12.15
CA GLN A 57 11.36 4.26 -13.33
C GLN A 57 11.41 5.65 -13.94
N LYS A 58 10.53 6.56 -13.51
CA LYS A 58 10.43 7.94 -14.02
C LYS A 58 10.21 7.99 -15.54
N ILE A 59 9.35 7.12 -16.03
CA ILE A 59 9.02 6.97 -17.45
C ILE A 59 8.04 8.05 -17.87
N THR A 60 8.29 8.76 -18.98
CA THR A 60 7.36 9.73 -19.57
C THR A 60 6.32 9.04 -20.44
N LEU A 61 5.23 9.73 -20.75
CA LEU A 61 4.22 9.20 -21.68
C LEU A 61 4.81 8.90 -23.05
N GLU A 62 5.68 9.77 -23.58
CA GLU A 62 6.40 9.54 -24.83
C GLU A 62 7.23 8.26 -24.79
N SER A 63 7.98 8.07 -23.70
CA SER A 63 8.76 6.84 -23.52
C SER A 63 7.90 5.57 -23.42
N ILE A 64 6.68 5.68 -22.90
CA ILE A 64 5.74 4.54 -22.90
C ILE A 64 5.35 4.20 -24.35
N LEU A 65 5.04 5.21 -25.18
CA LEU A 65 4.70 5.01 -26.59
C LEU A 65 5.87 4.37 -27.37
N ASP A 66 7.10 4.86 -27.17
CA ASP A 66 8.30 4.29 -27.75
C ASP A 66 8.50 2.81 -27.35
N ILE A 67 8.20 2.48 -26.09
CA ILE A 67 8.27 1.10 -25.61
C ILE A 67 7.19 0.24 -26.28
N VAL A 68 5.98 0.73 -26.45
CA VAL A 68 4.92 -0.01 -27.18
C VAL A 68 5.31 -0.25 -28.62
N GLU A 69 5.87 0.75 -29.30
CA GLU A 69 6.35 0.62 -30.69
C GLU A 69 7.48 -0.41 -30.81
N SER A 70 8.43 -0.40 -29.89
CA SER A 70 9.57 -1.34 -29.92
C SER A 70 9.21 -2.76 -29.50
N GLU A 71 8.34 -2.95 -28.48
CA GLU A 71 7.95 -4.26 -27.96
C GLU A 71 6.80 -4.90 -28.75
N GLN A 72 5.93 -4.10 -29.37
CA GLN A 72 4.73 -4.55 -30.11
C GLN A 72 3.89 -5.58 -29.32
N PRO A 73 3.47 -5.25 -28.08
CA PRO A 73 2.71 -6.16 -27.25
C PRO A 73 1.34 -6.45 -27.88
N LYS A 74 0.80 -7.64 -27.64
CA LYS A 74 -0.56 -8.01 -28.08
C LYS A 74 -1.65 -7.60 -27.08
N LEU A 75 -1.25 -7.31 -25.85
CA LEU A 75 -2.12 -6.87 -24.77
C LEU A 75 -1.39 -5.89 -23.88
N ILE A 76 -2.07 -4.80 -23.49
CA ILE A 76 -1.60 -3.87 -22.48
C ILE A 76 -2.49 -4.03 -21.24
N GLY A 77 -1.88 -4.28 -20.09
CA GLY A 77 -2.56 -4.32 -18.79
C GLY A 77 -2.16 -3.11 -17.95
N ILE A 78 -3.13 -2.29 -17.53
CA ILE A 78 -2.90 -1.13 -16.66
C ILE A 78 -3.47 -1.43 -15.28
N SER A 79 -2.62 -1.40 -14.26
CA SER A 79 -3.03 -1.56 -12.86
C SER A 79 -3.09 -0.21 -12.17
N ALA A 80 -4.22 0.10 -11.53
CA ALA A 80 -4.43 1.37 -10.85
C ALA A 80 -5.12 1.20 -9.48
N THR A 81 -4.69 2.03 -8.54
CA THR A 81 -5.48 2.38 -7.35
C THR A 81 -6.46 3.49 -7.70
N SER A 82 -7.45 3.76 -6.83
CA SER A 82 -8.38 4.88 -7.06
C SER A 82 -7.65 6.21 -7.27
N ALA A 83 -6.56 6.44 -6.54
CA ALA A 83 -5.77 7.66 -6.67
C ALA A 83 -5.02 7.78 -8.02
N GLY A 84 -4.70 6.64 -8.67
CA GLY A 84 -4.02 6.58 -9.96
C GLY A 84 -4.95 6.54 -11.18
N MET A 85 -6.28 6.53 -10.99
CA MET A 85 -7.22 6.32 -12.09
C MET A 85 -7.18 7.41 -13.16
N LYS A 86 -6.98 8.68 -12.78
CA LYS A 86 -6.81 9.79 -13.74
C LYS A 86 -5.64 9.50 -14.69
N SER A 87 -4.52 9.06 -14.17
CA SER A 87 -3.34 8.70 -14.97
C SER A 87 -3.60 7.47 -15.83
N ALA A 88 -4.27 6.45 -15.27
CA ALA A 88 -4.60 5.23 -16.01
C ALA A 88 -5.51 5.52 -17.23
N VAL A 89 -6.55 6.33 -17.04
CA VAL A 89 -7.45 6.75 -18.13
C VAL A 89 -6.68 7.52 -19.19
N HIS A 90 -5.84 8.47 -18.79
CA HIS A 90 -5.06 9.26 -19.72
C HIS A 90 -4.06 8.41 -20.52
N ILE A 91 -3.31 7.54 -19.87
CA ILE A 91 -2.40 6.60 -20.55
C ILE A 91 -3.17 5.74 -21.56
N CYS A 92 -4.31 5.18 -21.16
CA CYS A 92 -5.14 4.36 -22.04
C CYS A 92 -5.63 5.15 -23.28
N GLN A 93 -6.10 6.37 -23.09
CA GLN A 93 -6.55 7.23 -24.19
C GLN A 93 -5.43 7.55 -25.18
N GLU A 94 -4.22 7.85 -24.70
CA GLU A 94 -3.07 8.11 -25.59
C GLU A 94 -2.63 6.85 -26.34
N MET A 95 -2.65 5.68 -25.68
CA MET A 95 -2.40 4.39 -26.33
C MET A 95 -3.39 4.15 -27.48
N LYS A 96 -4.68 4.34 -27.22
CA LYS A 96 -5.75 4.10 -28.18
C LYS A 96 -5.75 5.06 -29.38
N LYS A 97 -5.17 6.26 -29.26
CA LYS A 97 -4.99 7.18 -30.39
C LYS A 97 -3.95 6.68 -31.39
N ASN A 98 -2.96 5.93 -30.90
CA ASN A 98 -1.79 5.55 -31.68
C ASN A 98 -1.76 4.08 -32.09
N TYR A 99 -2.43 3.19 -31.33
CA TYR A 99 -2.34 1.75 -31.49
C TYR A 99 -3.70 1.08 -31.37
N ASP A 100 -3.93 0.04 -32.19
CA ASP A 100 -5.08 -0.86 -32.08
C ASP A 100 -4.70 -2.11 -31.26
N ILE A 101 -4.31 -1.87 -30.01
CA ILE A 101 -3.95 -2.92 -29.06
C ILE A 101 -4.99 -2.95 -27.95
N PRO A 102 -5.54 -4.13 -27.58
CA PRO A 102 -6.45 -4.24 -26.45
C PRO A 102 -5.82 -3.76 -25.15
N VAL A 103 -6.56 -2.95 -24.38
CA VAL A 103 -6.12 -2.43 -23.09
C VAL A 103 -7.04 -2.92 -21.98
N CYS A 104 -6.46 -3.64 -21.02
CA CYS A 104 -7.12 -4.16 -19.82
C CYS A 104 -6.89 -3.25 -18.63
N LEU A 105 -7.94 -2.93 -17.87
CA LEU A 105 -7.83 -2.31 -16.56
C LEU A 105 -7.85 -3.38 -15.45
N GLY A 106 -6.92 -3.29 -14.51
CA GLY A 106 -6.86 -4.09 -13.30
C GLY A 106 -6.51 -3.25 -12.08
N GLY A 107 -6.31 -3.90 -10.94
CA GLY A 107 -5.86 -3.28 -9.70
C GLY A 107 -6.98 -2.96 -8.70
N ALA A 108 -6.62 -2.29 -7.62
CA ALA A 108 -7.49 -2.13 -6.47
C ALA A 108 -8.79 -1.37 -6.78
N HIS A 109 -8.74 -0.38 -7.70
CA HIS A 109 -9.94 0.40 -8.01
C HIS A 109 -11.04 -0.46 -8.64
N VAL A 110 -10.70 -1.17 -9.72
CA VAL A 110 -11.69 -1.99 -10.46
C VAL A 110 -12.19 -3.18 -9.64
N ASN A 111 -11.47 -3.60 -8.62
CA ASN A 111 -11.96 -4.59 -7.68
C ASN A 111 -13.06 -4.04 -6.75
N CYS A 112 -13.02 -2.73 -6.47
CA CYS A 112 -14.06 -2.05 -5.68
C CYS A 112 -15.24 -1.59 -6.53
N ASP A 113 -14.99 -1.23 -7.79
CA ASP A 113 -15.97 -0.68 -8.71
C ASP A 113 -15.72 -1.20 -10.14
N PRO A 114 -16.10 -2.45 -10.45
CA PRO A 114 -15.88 -3.02 -11.79
C PRO A 114 -16.71 -2.33 -12.88
N HIS A 115 -17.87 -1.74 -12.54
CA HIS A 115 -18.71 -1.00 -13.47
C HIS A 115 -18.17 0.39 -13.86
N PHE A 116 -17.03 0.78 -13.30
CA PHE A 116 -16.33 1.99 -13.69
C PHE A 116 -16.07 2.07 -15.21
N ILE A 117 -15.68 0.97 -15.85
CA ILE A 117 -15.39 0.96 -17.30
C ILE A 117 -16.61 1.23 -18.17
N GLU A 118 -17.82 1.00 -17.68
CA GLU A 118 -19.06 1.31 -18.39
C GLU A 118 -19.37 2.83 -18.38
N ARG A 119 -19.00 3.51 -17.28
CA ARG A 119 -19.17 4.95 -17.10
C ARG A 119 -18.03 5.77 -17.68
N VAL A 120 -16.83 5.18 -17.74
CA VAL A 120 -15.61 5.78 -18.29
C VAL A 120 -15.02 4.83 -19.34
N PRO A 121 -15.55 4.84 -20.59
CA PRO A 121 -15.23 3.84 -21.62
C PRO A 121 -13.88 4.11 -22.30
N ALA A 122 -12.79 4.10 -21.51
CA ALA A 122 -11.43 4.22 -22.01
C ALA A 122 -10.79 2.85 -22.32
N PHE A 123 -11.13 1.82 -21.57
CA PHE A 123 -10.55 0.49 -21.64
C PHE A 123 -11.43 -0.47 -22.42
N ASP A 124 -10.85 -1.53 -23.01
CA ASP A 124 -11.64 -2.55 -23.73
C ASP A 124 -12.34 -3.49 -22.74
N PHE A 125 -11.64 -3.87 -21.68
CA PHE A 125 -12.17 -4.72 -20.63
C PHE A 125 -11.46 -4.46 -19.30
N CYS A 126 -12.02 -4.98 -18.22
CA CYS A 126 -11.36 -5.01 -16.94
C CYS A 126 -11.36 -6.41 -16.32
N ILE A 127 -10.41 -6.64 -15.41
CA ILE A 127 -10.37 -7.82 -14.56
C ILE A 127 -10.60 -7.39 -13.12
N SER A 128 -11.75 -7.78 -12.57
CA SER A 128 -12.11 -7.57 -11.16
C SER A 128 -11.91 -8.87 -10.39
N GLY A 129 -11.10 -8.85 -9.34
CA GLY A 129 -10.68 -10.03 -8.59
C GLY A 129 -9.21 -10.38 -8.84
N GLU A 130 -8.84 -11.64 -8.70
CA GLU A 130 -7.48 -12.11 -8.95
C GLU A 130 -7.23 -12.27 -10.45
N GLY A 131 -6.14 -11.68 -10.89
CA GLY A 131 -5.87 -11.52 -12.32
C GLY A 131 -5.02 -12.61 -12.95
N GLU A 132 -4.34 -13.47 -12.18
CA GLU A 132 -3.32 -14.38 -12.71
C GLU A 132 -3.85 -15.27 -13.84
N LYS A 133 -4.87 -16.04 -13.57
CA LYS A 133 -5.49 -16.92 -14.58
C LYS A 133 -6.25 -16.11 -15.63
N SER A 134 -7.03 -15.12 -15.20
CA SER A 134 -7.93 -14.35 -16.07
C SER A 134 -7.18 -13.52 -17.10
N LEU A 135 -6.01 -12.95 -16.75
CA LEU A 135 -5.16 -12.22 -17.68
C LEU A 135 -4.56 -13.17 -18.74
N TYR A 136 -4.07 -14.34 -18.30
CA TYR A 136 -3.56 -15.34 -19.20
C TYR A 136 -4.64 -15.82 -20.19
N ASP A 137 -5.83 -16.17 -19.69
CA ASP A 137 -6.93 -16.62 -20.52
C ASP A 137 -7.39 -15.54 -21.52
N ALA A 138 -7.48 -14.28 -21.08
CA ALA A 138 -7.79 -13.14 -21.96
C ALA A 138 -6.70 -12.98 -23.04
N PHE A 139 -5.43 -13.07 -22.67
CA PHE A 139 -4.32 -13.00 -23.63
C PHE A 139 -4.41 -14.12 -24.69
N ILE A 140 -4.71 -15.37 -24.29
CA ILE A 140 -4.84 -16.49 -25.24
C ILE A 140 -5.99 -16.25 -26.22
N LYS A 141 -7.13 -15.75 -25.77
CA LYS A 141 -8.25 -15.38 -26.66
C LYS A 141 -7.83 -14.32 -27.67
N ILE A 142 -7.20 -13.23 -27.20
CA ILE A 142 -6.68 -12.14 -28.05
C ILE A 142 -5.66 -12.68 -29.06
N LYS A 143 -4.74 -13.54 -28.65
CA LYS A 143 -3.75 -14.17 -29.51
C LYS A 143 -4.38 -15.01 -30.62
N ASN A 144 -5.53 -15.62 -30.35
CA ASN A 144 -6.32 -16.40 -31.30
C ASN A 144 -7.25 -15.53 -32.20
N GLY A 145 -7.23 -14.20 -32.04
CA GLY A 145 -8.05 -13.28 -32.81
C GLY A 145 -9.47 -13.12 -32.25
N GLU A 146 -9.73 -13.58 -31.05
CA GLU A 146 -11.01 -13.37 -30.38
C GLU A 146 -11.06 -12.00 -29.70
N LYS A 147 -12.22 -11.34 -29.79
CA LYS A 147 -12.47 -10.10 -29.06
C LYS A 147 -12.68 -10.40 -27.58
N VAL A 148 -12.05 -9.61 -26.72
CA VAL A 148 -12.27 -9.60 -25.26
C VAL A 148 -12.77 -8.22 -24.86
N ASP A 149 -13.94 -8.14 -24.23
CA ASP A 149 -14.55 -6.88 -23.80
C ASP A 149 -15.33 -7.05 -22.49
N GLY A 150 -15.70 -5.89 -21.87
CA GLY A 150 -16.53 -5.84 -20.67
C GLY A 150 -15.81 -6.20 -19.39
N ILE A 151 -16.56 -6.74 -18.42
CA ILE A 151 -16.07 -7.05 -17.07
C ILE A 151 -15.78 -8.55 -16.97
N ILE A 152 -14.54 -8.91 -16.66
CA ILE A 152 -14.12 -10.26 -16.34
C ILE A 152 -13.99 -10.38 -14.82
N HIS A 153 -14.74 -11.30 -14.21
CA HIS A 153 -14.58 -11.62 -12.80
C HIS A 153 -13.48 -12.67 -12.63
N GLY A 154 -12.36 -12.23 -12.04
CA GLY A 154 -11.20 -13.08 -11.78
C GLY A 154 -11.48 -14.12 -10.70
N GLU A 155 -11.16 -15.37 -11.00
CA GLU A 155 -11.28 -16.47 -10.05
C GLU A 155 -10.11 -16.48 -9.06
N ALA A 156 -10.44 -16.58 -7.77
CA ALA A 156 -9.43 -16.72 -6.74
C ALA A 156 -8.73 -18.08 -6.80
N ILE A 157 -7.41 -18.09 -6.79
CA ILE A 157 -6.61 -19.31 -6.71
C ILE A 157 -6.60 -19.78 -5.25
N ASP A 158 -7.18 -20.95 -4.99
CA ASP A 158 -7.35 -21.46 -3.62
C ASP A 158 -6.02 -21.79 -2.94
N ASN A 159 -5.12 -22.45 -3.64
CA ASN A 159 -3.78 -22.74 -3.15
C ASN A 159 -2.78 -21.72 -3.68
N LEU A 160 -2.35 -20.78 -2.82
CA LEU A 160 -1.43 -19.73 -3.21
C LEU A 160 -0.03 -20.24 -3.59
N ASP A 161 0.36 -21.45 -3.18
CA ASP A 161 1.65 -22.04 -3.51
C ASP A 161 1.69 -22.63 -4.94
N GLU A 162 0.55 -22.68 -5.64
CA GLU A 162 0.51 -23.00 -7.09
C GLU A 162 0.92 -21.82 -7.97
N ILE A 163 0.90 -20.60 -7.40
CA ILE A 163 1.37 -19.39 -8.08
C ILE A 163 2.89 -19.37 -7.99
N PRO A 164 3.62 -19.19 -9.09
CA PRO A 164 5.08 -19.07 -9.06
C PRO A 164 5.54 -17.90 -8.19
N PHE A 165 6.79 -17.93 -7.76
CA PHE A 165 7.40 -16.76 -7.13
C PHE A 165 7.29 -15.53 -8.04
N PRO A 166 7.10 -14.33 -7.47
CA PRO A 166 6.96 -13.11 -8.26
C PRO A 166 8.14 -12.91 -9.23
N ALA A 167 7.86 -12.49 -10.46
CA ALA A 167 8.84 -12.29 -11.52
C ALA A 167 9.75 -11.07 -11.27
N ARG A 168 10.51 -11.08 -10.15
CA ARG A 168 11.37 -9.96 -9.73
C ARG A 168 12.53 -9.70 -10.70
N HIS A 169 12.86 -10.65 -11.58
CA HIS A 169 13.84 -10.47 -12.66
C HIS A 169 13.38 -9.45 -13.72
N LEU A 170 12.09 -9.11 -13.78
CA LEU A 170 11.54 -8.10 -14.69
C LEU A 170 11.67 -6.66 -14.17
N ILE A 171 12.10 -6.47 -12.93
CA ILE A 171 12.31 -5.16 -12.32
C ILE A 171 13.72 -5.03 -11.78
N ASN A 172 14.23 -3.80 -11.71
CA ASN A 172 15.46 -3.55 -10.97
C ASN A 172 15.12 -3.21 -9.51
N VAL A 173 15.27 -4.19 -8.63
CA VAL A 173 14.99 -4.06 -7.19
C VAL A 173 15.69 -2.86 -6.55
N MET A 174 16.90 -2.51 -7.06
CA MET A 174 17.68 -1.38 -6.55
C MET A 174 17.07 -0.01 -6.89
N ASP A 175 16.18 0.08 -7.87
CA ASP A 175 15.51 1.35 -8.16
C ASP A 175 14.52 1.70 -7.04
N TYR A 176 13.86 0.72 -6.46
CA TYR A 176 12.99 0.90 -5.27
C TYR A 176 13.81 1.28 -4.02
N ALA A 177 15.01 0.72 -3.87
CA ALA A 177 15.92 1.09 -2.81
C ALA A 177 16.41 2.54 -2.91
N ARG A 178 16.76 2.97 -4.11
CA ARG A 178 17.26 4.35 -4.32
C ARG A 178 16.21 5.39 -3.96
N GLU A 179 14.96 5.14 -4.26
CA GLU A 179 13.88 6.02 -3.88
C GLU A 179 13.70 6.10 -2.36
N GLU A 180 13.75 4.99 -1.67
CA GLU A 180 13.72 4.95 -0.22
C GLU A 180 14.96 5.63 0.41
N GLN A 181 16.13 5.43 -0.19
CA GLN A 181 17.38 6.06 0.23
C GLN A 181 17.36 7.57 0.05
N GLN A 182 16.88 8.07 -1.09
CA GLN A 182 16.74 9.50 -1.33
C GLN A 182 15.72 10.14 -0.37
N ARG A 183 14.70 9.41 -0.01
CA ARG A 183 13.64 9.90 0.92
C ARG A 183 14.08 9.89 2.38
N LYS A 184 14.88 8.91 2.85
CA LYS A 184 15.00 8.65 4.29
C LYS A 184 16.40 8.41 4.87
N PHE A 185 17.36 7.78 4.20
CA PHE A 185 18.49 7.15 4.92
C PHE A 185 19.89 7.21 4.32
N GLY A 186 20.09 7.75 3.11
CA GLY A 186 21.43 7.81 2.49
C GLY A 186 21.90 6.50 1.81
N PRO A 187 23.11 6.46 1.26
CA PRO A 187 23.51 5.54 0.17
C PRO A 187 23.80 4.07 0.56
N GLU A 188 23.65 3.65 1.79
CA GLU A 188 24.15 2.34 2.25
C GLU A 188 23.07 1.29 2.56
N LEU A 189 21.77 1.57 2.28
CA LEU A 189 20.72 0.65 2.68
C LEU A 189 20.16 -0.16 1.50
N MET A 190 20.31 -1.47 1.60
CA MET A 190 19.62 -2.44 0.73
C MET A 190 18.09 -2.29 0.89
N PRO A 191 17.32 -2.46 -0.20
CA PRO A 191 15.87 -2.36 -0.16
C PRO A 191 15.26 -3.43 0.73
N TRP A 192 14.06 -3.13 1.25
CA TRP A 192 13.20 -4.17 1.82
C TRP A 192 12.52 -4.93 0.68
N ALA A 193 12.75 -6.23 0.63
CA ALA A 193 12.05 -7.05 -0.35
C ALA A 193 10.59 -7.25 0.06
N THR A 194 9.69 -6.89 -0.83
CA THR A 194 8.24 -7.09 -0.59
C THR A 194 7.91 -8.57 -0.68
N MET A 195 7.20 -9.08 0.34
CA MET A 195 6.77 -10.47 0.49
C MET A 195 5.26 -10.55 0.67
N LEU A 196 4.69 -11.69 0.34
CA LEU A 196 3.28 -12.00 0.58
C LEU A 196 3.17 -13.40 1.17
N GLY A 197 2.65 -13.51 2.39
CA GLY A 197 2.39 -14.79 3.06
C GLY A 197 0.92 -15.21 3.01
N SER A 198 0.01 -14.25 2.79
CA SER A 198 -1.44 -14.50 2.73
C SER A 198 -2.15 -13.49 1.84
N ARG A 199 -3.37 -13.82 1.43
CA ARG A 199 -4.28 -12.90 0.73
C ARG A 199 -5.63 -12.89 1.42
N GLY A 200 -6.19 -11.69 1.60
CA GLY A 200 -7.52 -11.46 2.13
C GLY A 200 -7.57 -11.14 3.61
N CYS A 201 -8.66 -10.50 4.02
CA CYS A 201 -8.93 -10.09 5.38
C CYS A 201 -10.40 -10.36 5.74
N PRO A 202 -10.70 -11.06 6.86
CA PRO A 202 -12.08 -11.41 7.22
C PRO A 202 -12.83 -10.26 7.90
N PHE A 203 -12.13 -9.18 8.25
CA PHE A 203 -12.71 -8.03 8.95
C PHE A 203 -13.46 -7.11 7.98
N LYS A 204 -14.45 -6.37 8.50
CA LYS A 204 -15.37 -5.54 7.71
C LYS A 204 -15.26 -4.05 8.08
N CYS A 205 -14.03 -3.57 8.30
CA CYS A 205 -13.80 -2.17 8.65
C CYS A 205 -14.43 -1.24 7.60
N THR A 206 -15.21 -0.24 8.05
CA THR A 206 -16.08 0.57 7.19
C THR A 206 -15.34 1.45 6.18
N PHE A 207 -14.10 1.80 6.47
CA PHE A 207 -13.24 2.62 5.60
C PHE A 207 -12.39 1.80 4.62
N CYS A 208 -12.37 0.47 4.80
CA CYS A 208 -11.42 -0.40 4.11
C CYS A 208 -12.06 -1.06 2.88
N SER A 209 -11.33 -1.08 1.76
CA SER A 209 -11.76 -1.73 0.52
C SER A 209 -11.48 -3.24 0.48
N ILE A 210 -10.59 -3.76 1.33
CA ILE A 210 -10.21 -5.18 1.34
C ILE A 210 -11.42 -6.12 1.48
N PRO A 211 -12.42 -5.84 2.34
CA PRO A 211 -13.63 -6.65 2.42
C PRO A 211 -14.39 -6.79 1.09
N VAL A 212 -14.28 -5.82 0.20
CA VAL A 212 -14.88 -5.87 -1.14
C VAL A 212 -14.00 -6.66 -2.10
N ILE A 213 -12.68 -6.48 -2.00
CA ILE A 213 -11.71 -7.07 -2.92
C ILE A 213 -11.52 -8.57 -2.65
N ASN A 214 -11.39 -8.98 -1.38
CA ASN A 214 -10.98 -10.35 -1.06
C ASN A 214 -11.41 -10.80 0.34
N HIS A 215 -12.58 -11.42 0.46
CA HIS A 215 -13.12 -11.93 1.72
C HIS A 215 -12.52 -13.27 2.18
N LYS A 216 -12.08 -14.11 1.24
CA LYS A 216 -11.57 -15.44 1.54
C LYS A 216 -10.09 -15.35 1.88
N VAL A 217 -9.77 -15.59 3.16
CA VAL A 217 -8.37 -15.61 3.58
C VAL A 217 -7.71 -16.92 3.15
N ARG A 218 -6.58 -16.82 2.49
CA ARG A 218 -5.74 -17.95 2.07
C ARG A 218 -4.29 -17.67 2.44
N TYR A 219 -3.59 -18.72 2.80
CA TYR A 219 -2.21 -18.65 3.28
C TYR A 219 -1.30 -19.45 2.37
N ARG A 220 -0.07 -18.99 2.21
CA ARG A 220 1.02 -19.81 1.67
C ARG A 220 1.60 -20.68 2.78
N ASP A 221 2.16 -21.79 2.39
CA ASP A 221 2.91 -22.62 3.32
C ASP A 221 4.21 -21.92 3.76
N PRO A 222 4.63 -22.09 5.03
CA PRO A 222 5.86 -21.49 5.55
C PRO A 222 7.11 -21.83 4.75
N LYS A 223 7.24 -23.06 4.29
CA LYS A 223 8.43 -23.51 3.55
C LYS A 223 8.63 -22.75 2.24
N PRO A 224 7.67 -22.66 1.28
CA PRO A 224 7.80 -21.85 0.07
C PRO A 224 8.07 -20.37 0.35
N ILE A 225 7.53 -19.80 1.45
CA ILE A 225 7.83 -18.41 1.82
C ILE A 225 9.32 -18.26 2.15
N VAL A 226 9.89 -19.17 2.96
CA VAL A 226 11.31 -19.11 3.34
C VAL A 226 12.21 -19.45 2.15
N ASP A 227 11.80 -20.38 1.25
CA ASP A 227 12.51 -20.66 0.00
C ASP A 227 12.61 -19.39 -0.87
N GLU A 228 11.52 -18.61 -0.97
CA GLU A 228 11.50 -17.32 -1.67
C GLU A 228 12.40 -16.28 -0.99
N MET A 229 12.34 -16.17 0.35
CA MET A 229 13.20 -15.27 1.13
C MET A 229 14.69 -15.59 0.90
N GLU A 230 15.06 -16.86 0.88
CA GLU A 230 16.41 -17.32 0.63
C GLU A 230 16.88 -17.00 -0.81
N ALA A 231 16.01 -17.25 -1.80
CA ALA A 231 16.30 -17.01 -3.21
C ALA A 231 16.60 -15.52 -3.53
N ILE A 232 16.03 -14.59 -2.77
CA ILE A 232 16.23 -13.14 -3.00
C ILE A 232 17.15 -12.49 -1.96
N TYR A 233 17.81 -13.28 -1.10
CA TYR A 233 18.63 -12.77 0.01
C TYR A 233 19.69 -11.76 -0.47
N ASP A 234 20.41 -12.06 -1.53
CA ASP A 234 21.48 -11.20 -2.05
C ASP A 234 20.94 -9.89 -2.62
N GLN A 235 19.66 -9.84 -3.02
CA GLN A 235 19.05 -8.63 -3.57
C GLN A 235 18.63 -7.63 -2.48
N CYS A 236 18.32 -8.10 -1.28
CA CYS A 236 17.78 -7.28 -0.18
C CYS A 236 18.61 -7.32 1.11
N GLY A 237 19.69 -8.08 1.15
CA GLY A 237 20.51 -8.25 2.35
C GLY A 237 19.75 -8.81 3.54
N GLY A 238 18.75 -9.65 3.27
CA GLY A 238 17.93 -10.31 4.28
C GLY A 238 16.86 -9.44 4.93
N LYS A 239 16.41 -8.37 4.27
CA LYS A 239 15.34 -7.49 4.75
C LYS A 239 14.05 -7.73 3.99
N TYR A 240 12.96 -8.06 4.71
CA TYR A 240 11.67 -8.45 4.12
C TYR A 240 10.51 -7.68 4.71
N SER A 241 9.66 -7.12 3.83
CA SER A 241 8.44 -6.41 4.18
C SER A 241 7.23 -7.22 3.74
N PHE A 242 6.53 -7.83 4.69
CA PHE A 242 5.27 -8.52 4.39
C PHE A 242 4.15 -7.51 4.20
N VAL A 243 3.49 -7.57 3.05
CA VAL A 243 2.36 -6.68 2.68
C VAL A 243 1.01 -7.37 2.86
N ASP A 244 0.97 -8.41 3.64
CA ASP A 244 -0.26 -9.08 4.06
C ASP A 244 -1.20 -8.10 4.76
N ASP A 245 -2.51 -8.20 4.54
CA ASP A 245 -3.50 -7.36 5.22
C ASP A 245 -3.42 -7.51 6.74
N VAL A 246 -3.21 -8.74 7.22
CA VAL A 246 -2.93 -9.08 8.63
C VAL A 246 -2.06 -10.34 8.69
N LEU A 247 -0.75 -10.19 8.69
CA LEU A 247 0.22 -11.30 8.67
C LEU A 247 0.01 -12.31 9.81
N THR A 248 -0.36 -11.82 10.99
CA THR A 248 -0.50 -12.63 12.21
C THR A 248 -1.89 -13.25 12.40
N LEU A 249 -2.78 -13.13 11.40
CA LEU A 249 -4.18 -13.55 11.53
C LEU A 249 -4.32 -15.04 11.87
N ASN A 250 -3.49 -15.89 11.27
CA ASN A 250 -3.43 -17.30 11.60
C ASN A 250 -2.17 -17.60 12.41
N LYS A 251 -2.35 -17.78 13.71
CA LYS A 251 -1.24 -18.09 14.64
C LYS A 251 -0.41 -19.29 14.15
N LYS A 252 -1.05 -20.38 13.69
CA LYS A 252 -0.35 -21.60 13.25
C LYS A 252 0.58 -21.32 12.07
N THR A 253 0.10 -20.59 11.06
CA THR A 253 0.89 -20.24 9.87
C THR A 253 2.06 -19.33 10.25
N THR A 254 1.80 -18.30 11.07
CA THR A 254 2.87 -17.37 11.51
C THR A 254 3.92 -18.09 12.40
N MET A 255 3.49 -18.97 13.30
CA MET A 255 4.42 -19.81 14.09
C MET A 255 5.24 -20.72 13.18
N GLY A 256 4.60 -21.35 12.19
CA GLY A 256 5.28 -22.19 11.20
C GLY A 256 6.33 -21.42 10.38
N LEU A 257 6.03 -20.18 9.96
CA LEU A 257 7.00 -19.31 9.32
C LEU A 257 8.22 -19.03 10.22
N CYS A 258 7.96 -18.71 11.48
CA CYS A 258 9.03 -18.50 12.45
C CYS A 258 9.89 -19.76 12.67
N ASP A 259 9.22 -20.93 12.82
CA ASP A 259 9.90 -22.22 13.00
C ASP A 259 10.78 -22.57 11.81
N GLU A 260 10.31 -22.32 10.58
CA GLU A 260 11.07 -22.58 9.36
C GLU A 260 12.30 -21.68 9.27
N ILE A 261 12.16 -20.37 9.54
CA ILE A 261 13.28 -19.42 9.58
C ILE A 261 14.34 -19.85 10.61
N ILE A 262 13.90 -20.24 11.81
CA ILE A 262 14.79 -20.66 12.90
C ILE A 262 15.49 -21.97 12.56
N SER A 263 14.76 -22.98 12.08
CA SER A 263 15.31 -24.29 11.77
C SER A 263 16.39 -24.25 10.68
N ARG A 264 16.28 -23.32 9.73
CA ARG A 264 17.29 -23.07 8.68
C ARG A 264 18.45 -22.18 9.15
N GLY A 265 18.44 -21.69 10.40
CA GLY A 265 19.50 -20.85 10.95
C GLY A 265 19.51 -19.41 10.40
N PHE A 266 18.36 -18.91 9.94
CA PHE A 266 18.25 -17.55 9.38
C PHE A 266 17.86 -16.48 10.40
N SER A 267 17.59 -16.83 11.66
CA SER A 267 17.15 -15.90 12.72
C SER A 267 18.00 -14.63 12.89
N LYS A 268 19.31 -14.72 12.63
CA LYS A 268 20.24 -13.57 12.72
C LYS A 268 20.51 -12.90 11.35
N LYS A 269 20.12 -13.55 10.26
CA LYS A 269 20.33 -13.09 8.88
C LYS A 269 19.12 -12.38 8.34
N PHE A 270 17.93 -12.86 8.70
CA PHE A 270 16.67 -12.29 8.25
C PHE A 270 16.17 -11.24 9.24
N ARG A 271 15.72 -10.14 8.70
CA ARG A 271 15.00 -9.10 9.40
C ARG A 271 13.70 -8.84 8.65
N TRP A 272 12.58 -8.92 9.32
CA TRP A 272 11.30 -8.77 8.67
C TRP A 272 10.30 -7.95 9.48
N LEU A 273 9.33 -7.39 8.78
CA LEU A 273 8.24 -6.60 9.32
C LEU A 273 6.92 -6.99 8.66
N GLY A 274 5.81 -6.63 9.27
CA GLY A 274 4.48 -6.88 8.71
C GLY A 274 3.36 -6.18 9.48
N MET A 275 2.15 -6.28 8.90
CA MET A 275 0.92 -5.72 9.48
C MET A 275 0.32 -6.69 10.49
N THR A 276 -0.23 -6.14 11.58
CA THR A 276 -0.92 -6.92 12.62
C THR A 276 -2.09 -6.16 13.23
N ARG A 277 -2.86 -6.86 14.06
CA ARG A 277 -3.91 -6.32 14.92
C ARG A 277 -3.59 -6.63 16.38
N ALA A 278 -3.87 -5.69 17.28
CA ALA A 278 -3.44 -5.80 18.68
C ALA A 278 -4.07 -7.00 19.41
N GLU A 279 -5.36 -7.27 19.16
CA GLU A 279 -6.12 -8.34 19.82
C GLU A 279 -5.72 -9.76 19.41
N ILE A 280 -4.96 -9.90 18.32
CA ILE A 280 -4.53 -11.22 17.82
C ILE A 280 -3.25 -11.69 18.51
N LEU A 281 -2.44 -10.75 18.99
CA LEU A 281 -1.13 -11.08 19.56
C LEU A 281 -1.24 -11.73 20.94
N ASN A 282 -0.36 -12.70 21.17
CA ASN A 282 -0.11 -13.26 22.47
C ASN A 282 1.40 -13.42 22.70
N GLU A 283 1.81 -13.64 23.94
CA GLU A 283 3.21 -13.61 24.32
C GLU A 283 4.04 -14.69 23.62
N GLU A 284 3.50 -15.88 23.45
CA GLU A 284 4.17 -16.99 22.75
C GLU A 284 4.49 -16.63 21.30
N LEU A 285 3.50 -16.07 20.57
CA LEU A 285 3.67 -15.67 19.19
C LEU A 285 4.70 -14.54 19.06
N VAL A 286 4.60 -13.50 19.90
CA VAL A 286 5.53 -12.35 19.86
C VAL A 286 6.96 -12.79 20.19
N ALA A 287 7.15 -13.65 21.17
CA ALA A 287 8.46 -14.21 21.50
C ALA A 287 9.07 -14.99 20.31
N ARG A 288 8.25 -15.83 19.67
CA ARG A 288 8.71 -16.63 18.53
C ARG A 288 9.02 -15.79 17.30
N MET A 289 8.21 -14.76 17.02
CA MET A 289 8.46 -13.80 15.97
C MET A 289 9.78 -13.05 16.18
N ALA A 290 10.05 -12.60 17.41
CA ALA A 290 11.31 -11.93 17.74
C ALA A 290 12.51 -12.85 17.54
N GLU A 291 12.41 -14.12 17.96
CA GLU A 291 13.46 -15.14 17.74
C GLU A 291 13.72 -15.38 16.25
N ALA A 292 12.67 -15.34 15.42
CA ALA A 292 12.75 -15.48 13.96
C ALA A 292 13.21 -14.22 13.21
N GLY A 293 13.54 -13.12 13.91
CA GLY A 293 14.06 -11.90 13.32
C GLY A 293 12.99 -10.85 12.94
N CYS A 294 11.77 -10.96 13.47
CA CYS A 294 10.79 -9.87 13.38
C CYS A 294 11.32 -8.63 14.09
N SER A 295 11.42 -7.52 13.35
CA SER A 295 11.98 -6.29 13.90
C SER A 295 10.92 -5.22 14.18
N ASP A 296 9.86 -5.20 13.39
CA ASP A 296 8.86 -4.14 13.41
C ASP A 296 7.46 -4.71 13.13
N LEU A 297 6.46 -4.23 13.85
CA LEU A 297 5.06 -4.53 13.59
C LEU A 297 4.26 -3.25 13.42
N PHE A 298 3.48 -3.21 12.33
CA PHE A 298 2.56 -2.12 12.04
C PHE A 298 1.16 -2.49 12.53
N PHE A 299 0.61 -1.63 13.37
CA PHE A 299 -0.70 -1.81 13.97
C PHE A 299 -1.70 -0.85 13.34
N GLY A 300 -2.70 -1.36 12.64
CA GLY A 300 -3.86 -0.58 12.29
C GLY A 300 -4.70 -0.32 13.54
N ILE A 301 -4.47 0.78 14.24
CA ILE A 301 -5.25 1.19 15.42
C ILE A 301 -6.42 2.07 15.00
N GLU A 302 -6.20 2.90 13.99
CA GLU A 302 -7.10 3.86 13.37
C GLU A 302 -7.51 4.99 14.33
N SER A 303 -8.25 4.71 15.41
CA SER A 303 -8.66 5.70 16.40
C SER A 303 -8.19 5.36 17.81
N GLY A 304 -7.90 6.36 18.62
CA GLY A 304 -7.62 6.23 20.06
C GLY A 304 -8.89 6.03 20.91
N ASN A 305 -10.05 6.33 20.35
CA ASN A 305 -11.34 6.23 21.03
C ASN A 305 -12.03 4.89 20.75
N GLU A 306 -12.51 4.19 21.80
CA GLU A 306 -13.13 2.86 21.66
C GLU A 306 -14.48 2.90 20.94
N ARG A 307 -15.30 3.96 21.12
CA ARG A 307 -16.58 4.09 20.42
C ARG A 307 -16.34 4.22 18.90
N ILE A 308 -15.43 5.10 18.51
CA ILE A 308 -15.09 5.27 17.08
C ILE A 308 -14.61 3.93 16.49
N ARG A 309 -13.73 3.20 17.19
CA ARG A 309 -13.27 1.89 16.71
C ARG A 309 -14.40 0.87 16.61
N SER A 310 -15.24 0.74 17.65
CA SER A 310 -16.24 -0.33 17.72
C SER A 310 -17.50 -0.04 16.93
N GLU A 311 -17.99 1.20 16.94
CA GLU A 311 -19.30 1.56 16.39
C GLU A 311 -19.21 2.17 14.99
N VAL A 312 -18.18 3.00 14.74
CA VAL A 312 -18.02 3.69 13.45
C VAL A 312 -17.17 2.88 12.47
N ILE A 313 -16.05 2.33 12.94
CA ILE A 313 -15.09 1.60 12.11
C ILE A 313 -15.44 0.10 12.01
N ASP A 314 -16.22 -0.45 12.92
CA ASP A 314 -16.44 -1.89 13.10
C ASP A 314 -15.15 -2.66 13.39
N LYS A 315 -14.29 -2.10 14.25
CA LYS A 315 -13.02 -2.65 14.67
C LYS A 315 -12.95 -2.79 16.19
N LYS A 316 -13.35 -3.94 16.68
CA LYS A 316 -13.57 -4.21 18.13
C LYS A 316 -12.25 -4.51 18.85
N ILE A 317 -11.41 -3.50 19.04
CA ILE A 317 -10.15 -3.55 19.78
C ILE A 317 -10.21 -2.60 20.97
N SER A 318 -9.97 -3.09 22.18
CA SER A 318 -9.95 -2.28 23.39
C SER A 318 -8.61 -1.56 23.60
N ASN A 319 -8.62 -0.46 24.37
CA ASN A 319 -7.39 0.23 24.76
C ASN A 319 -6.47 -0.64 25.64
N LYS A 320 -7.04 -1.64 26.32
CA LYS A 320 -6.24 -2.62 27.08
C LYS A 320 -5.45 -3.53 26.15
N GLU A 321 -6.09 -4.12 25.14
CA GLU A 321 -5.41 -4.98 24.15
C GLU A 321 -4.29 -4.25 23.42
N ILE A 322 -4.53 -2.97 23.02
CA ILE A 322 -3.50 -2.14 22.40
C ILE A 322 -2.29 -1.97 23.33
N ARG A 323 -2.52 -1.68 24.60
CA ARG A 323 -1.45 -1.51 25.59
C ARG A 323 -0.68 -2.80 25.80
N ASP A 324 -1.39 -3.90 25.99
CA ASP A 324 -0.81 -5.23 26.24
C ASP A 324 0.05 -5.66 25.04
N ALA A 325 -0.42 -5.47 23.80
CA ALA A 325 0.32 -5.76 22.58
C ALA A 325 1.63 -4.96 22.49
N VAL A 326 1.59 -3.65 22.76
CA VAL A 326 2.78 -2.79 22.77
C VAL A 326 3.79 -3.24 23.84
N GLN A 327 3.31 -3.60 25.03
CA GLN A 327 4.19 -4.07 26.09
C GLN A 327 4.83 -5.41 25.77
N MET A 328 4.09 -6.34 25.16
CA MET A 328 4.65 -7.62 24.68
C MET A 328 5.73 -7.37 23.64
N CYS A 329 5.47 -6.54 22.61
CA CYS A 329 6.47 -6.21 21.60
C CYS A 329 7.73 -5.61 22.22
N LYS A 330 7.60 -4.66 23.14
CA LYS A 330 8.74 -4.04 23.85
C LYS A 330 9.56 -5.04 24.63
N LYS A 331 8.90 -5.99 25.33
CA LYS A 331 9.57 -7.04 26.10
C LYS A 331 10.52 -7.86 25.23
N TYR A 332 10.13 -8.13 23.99
CA TYR A 332 10.89 -8.93 23.04
C TYR A 332 11.69 -8.12 22.01
N GLY A 333 11.70 -6.80 22.11
CA GLY A 333 12.52 -5.92 21.27
C GLY A 333 11.96 -5.69 19.86
N ILE A 334 10.67 -5.95 19.63
CA ILE A 334 9.98 -5.65 18.38
C ILE A 334 9.47 -4.20 18.46
N HIS A 335 9.77 -3.40 17.43
CA HIS A 335 9.28 -2.03 17.31
C HIS A 335 7.81 -2.00 16.92
N THR A 336 7.10 -1.00 17.42
CA THR A 336 5.67 -0.83 17.18
C THR A 336 5.39 0.48 16.42
N SER A 337 4.74 0.37 15.28
CA SER A 337 4.33 1.50 14.45
C SER A 337 2.81 1.54 14.37
N PHE A 338 2.20 2.66 14.78
CA PHE A 338 0.76 2.84 14.74
C PHE A 338 0.33 3.57 13.47
N LEU A 339 -0.64 2.98 12.77
CA LEU A 339 -1.39 3.63 11.71
C LEU A 339 -2.67 4.18 12.35
N LEU A 340 -2.84 5.50 12.29
CA LEU A 340 -3.93 6.24 12.89
C LEU A 340 -4.67 7.05 11.83
N MET A 341 -5.95 7.25 12.06
CA MET A 341 -6.82 8.08 11.22
C MET A 341 -7.65 9.01 12.09
N ILE A 342 -8.04 10.15 11.55
CA ILE A 342 -8.92 11.15 12.16
C ILE A 342 -9.92 11.66 11.13
N GLY A 343 -11.03 12.18 11.60
CA GLY A 343 -12.11 12.67 10.74
C GLY A 343 -13.08 11.55 10.35
N PHE A 344 -13.35 10.61 11.23
CA PHE A 344 -14.40 9.62 11.00
C PHE A 344 -15.80 10.21 11.15
N PRO A 345 -16.83 9.66 10.49
CA PRO A 345 -18.21 10.06 10.72
C PRO A 345 -18.55 10.15 12.22
N SER A 346 -19.24 11.20 12.64
CA SER A 346 -19.62 11.47 14.03
C SER A 346 -18.48 11.56 15.06
N GLU A 347 -17.23 11.62 14.63
CA GLU A 347 -16.09 11.82 15.55
C GLU A 347 -16.09 13.25 16.10
N THR A 348 -16.02 13.39 17.41
CA THR A 348 -15.93 14.68 18.10
C THR A 348 -14.48 15.12 18.30
N ASP A 349 -14.25 16.41 18.58
CA ASP A 349 -12.90 16.92 18.90
C ASP A 349 -12.27 16.20 20.10
N LEU A 350 -13.05 15.85 21.12
CA LEU A 350 -12.56 15.09 22.28
C LEU A 350 -12.09 13.68 21.90
N GLU A 351 -12.83 12.99 21.06
CA GLU A 351 -12.49 11.64 20.59
C GLU A 351 -11.26 11.67 19.66
N MET A 352 -11.19 12.69 18.80
CA MET A 352 -10.00 12.93 17.97
C MET A 352 -8.76 13.20 18.84
N GLU A 353 -8.91 13.95 19.95
CA GLU A 353 -7.81 14.19 20.89
C GLU A 353 -7.33 12.91 21.60
N GLU A 354 -8.21 11.91 21.79
CA GLU A 354 -7.79 10.58 22.25
C GLU A 354 -6.89 9.89 21.23
N THR A 355 -7.22 9.99 19.95
CA THR A 355 -6.40 9.48 18.84
C THR A 355 -5.04 10.18 18.78
N VAL A 356 -5.02 11.51 18.94
CA VAL A 356 -3.77 12.31 19.02
C VAL A 356 -2.84 11.81 20.13
N ASN A 357 -3.40 11.29 21.22
CA ASN A 357 -2.63 10.93 22.41
C ASN A 357 -2.34 9.42 22.54
N ILE A 358 -3.01 8.52 21.81
CA ILE A 358 -2.92 7.07 22.03
C ILE A 358 -1.49 6.54 21.94
N GLY A 359 -0.76 6.89 20.89
CA GLY A 359 0.62 6.41 20.68
C GLY A 359 1.55 6.79 21.83
N ARG A 360 1.38 8.02 22.39
CA ARG A 360 2.13 8.47 23.55
C ARG A 360 1.71 7.73 24.82
N LYS A 361 0.40 7.55 25.04
CA LYS A 361 -0.14 6.91 26.26
C LYS A 361 0.32 5.47 26.41
N VAL A 362 0.34 4.69 25.32
CA VAL A 362 0.77 3.29 25.35
C VAL A 362 2.27 3.12 25.09
N GLY A 363 2.92 4.17 24.61
CA GLY A 363 4.35 4.19 24.34
C GLY A 363 4.75 3.50 23.03
N ALA A 364 3.95 3.60 21.98
CA ALA A 364 4.35 3.17 20.64
C ALA A 364 5.65 3.87 20.21
N ASP A 365 6.43 3.19 19.35
CA ASP A 365 7.70 3.74 18.87
C ASP A 365 7.48 4.78 17.78
N LEU A 366 6.63 4.48 16.81
CA LEU A 366 6.28 5.38 15.71
C LEU A 366 4.76 5.54 15.59
N ILE A 367 4.34 6.66 15.03
CA ILE A 367 2.96 6.90 14.61
C ILE A 367 2.92 7.48 13.19
N GLY A 368 1.97 7.01 12.38
CA GLY A 368 1.49 7.69 11.18
C GLY A 368 0.03 8.08 11.40
N ILE A 369 -0.35 9.32 11.12
CA ILE A 369 -1.73 9.78 11.29
C ILE A 369 -2.22 10.45 10.02
N HIS A 370 -3.35 9.96 9.49
CA HIS A 370 -3.97 10.37 8.25
C HIS A 370 -5.39 10.91 8.48
N GLN A 371 -5.90 11.68 7.54
CA GLN A 371 -7.31 12.05 7.52
C GLN A 371 -8.11 10.95 6.84
N THR A 372 -9.33 10.75 7.27
CA THR A 372 -10.25 9.80 6.64
C THR A 372 -10.59 10.28 5.23
N ILE A 373 -10.33 9.42 4.26
CA ILE A 373 -10.64 9.64 2.84
C ILE A 373 -11.67 8.59 2.44
N PRO A 374 -12.86 9.00 2.00
CA PRO A 374 -13.85 8.08 1.48
C PRO A 374 -13.42 7.58 0.09
N PHE A 375 -12.99 6.33 0.01
CA PHE A 375 -12.62 5.68 -1.25
C PHE A 375 -13.82 4.94 -1.85
N PRO A 376 -14.02 4.97 -3.19
CA PRO A 376 -15.06 4.21 -3.87
C PRO A 376 -15.10 2.73 -3.43
N GLY A 377 -16.30 2.19 -3.23
CA GLY A 377 -16.52 0.81 -2.77
C GLY A 377 -16.43 0.60 -1.26
N THR A 378 -16.19 1.64 -0.46
CA THR A 378 -16.21 1.55 1.01
C THR A 378 -17.52 2.09 1.59
N LYS A 379 -17.92 1.57 2.76
CA LYS A 379 -19.13 2.06 3.44
C LYS A 379 -19.05 3.57 3.78
N ILE A 380 -17.87 4.08 4.11
CA ILE A 380 -17.66 5.52 4.35
C ILE A 380 -17.86 6.32 3.07
N TYR A 381 -17.57 5.78 1.90
CA TYR A 381 -17.83 6.43 0.62
C TYR A 381 -19.33 6.55 0.35
N ASP A 382 -20.07 5.47 0.56
CA ASP A 382 -21.52 5.46 0.41
C ASP A 382 -22.18 6.47 1.38
N GLN A 383 -21.73 6.49 2.63
CA GLN A 383 -22.17 7.45 3.62
C GLN A 383 -21.83 8.91 3.22
N ALA A 384 -20.65 9.15 2.66
CA ALA A 384 -20.25 10.48 2.20
C ALA A 384 -21.11 11.00 1.04
N ILE A 385 -21.59 10.08 0.18
CA ILE A 385 -22.57 10.42 -0.87
C ILE A 385 -23.95 10.72 -0.26
N GLU A 386 -24.44 9.89 0.64
CA GLU A 386 -25.72 10.07 1.33
C GLU A 386 -25.78 11.41 2.10
N GLU A 387 -24.68 11.81 2.71
CA GLU A 387 -24.53 13.07 3.43
C GLU A 387 -24.28 14.28 2.51
N GLY A 388 -24.14 14.08 1.19
CA GLY A 388 -23.88 15.13 0.22
C GLY A 388 -22.47 15.74 0.29
N LEU A 389 -21.51 15.04 0.91
CA LEU A 389 -20.10 15.45 0.95
C LEU A 389 -19.42 15.23 -0.41
N ILE A 390 -19.85 14.21 -1.14
CA ILE A 390 -19.33 13.81 -2.46
C ILE A 390 -20.52 13.52 -3.37
N ASP A 391 -20.52 14.09 -4.58
CA ASP A 391 -21.50 13.71 -5.59
C ASP A 391 -21.20 12.32 -6.14
N SER A 392 -22.22 11.59 -6.52
CA SER A 392 -22.09 10.20 -7.00
C SER A 392 -21.21 10.05 -8.24
N ASP A 393 -21.09 11.09 -9.07
CA ASP A 393 -20.25 11.12 -10.29
C ASP A 393 -18.89 11.80 -10.10
N SER A 394 -18.58 12.27 -8.88
CA SER A 394 -17.33 13.00 -8.60
C SER A 394 -16.09 12.18 -8.94
N PHE A 395 -16.12 10.86 -8.71
CA PHE A 395 -14.99 10.00 -9.01
C PHE A 395 -14.79 9.80 -10.52
N ASP A 396 -15.87 9.67 -11.27
CA ASP A 396 -15.83 9.54 -12.73
C ASP A 396 -15.29 10.84 -13.37
N LYS A 397 -15.74 12.02 -12.88
CA LYS A 397 -15.22 13.33 -13.27
C LYS A 397 -13.73 13.48 -12.98
N PHE A 398 -13.31 13.10 -11.77
CA PHE A 398 -11.90 13.07 -11.38
C PHE A 398 -11.07 12.22 -12.35
N SER A 399 -11.52 11.01 -12.63
CA SER A 399 -10.81 10.05 -13.47
C SER A 399 -10.68 10.52 -14.93
N ARG A 400 -11.66 11.29 -15.43
CA ARG A 400 -11.58 11.93 -16.75
C ARG A 400 -10.79 13.24 -16.74
N GLY A 401 -10.35 13.71 -15.58
CA GLY A 401 -9.62 14.97 -15.42
C GLY A 401 -10.50 16.21 -15.52
N GLU A 402 -11.84 16.06 -15.43
CA GLU A 402 -12.79 17.16 -15.40
C GLU A 402 -12.68 17.91 -14.07
N ASP A 403 -12.77 19.23 -14.08
CA ASP A 403 -12.72 20.13 -12.91
C ASP A 403 -11.42 20.03 -12.06
N TRP A 404 -10.40 19.33 -12.56
CA TRP A 404 -9.13 19.11 -11.85
C TRP A 404 -7.97 19.68 -12.66
N GLY A 405 -7.11 20.46 -12.01
CA GLY A 405 -5.87 20.96 -12.61
C GLY A 405 -4.95 19.82 -13.06
N GLU A 406 -4.16 20.04 -14.10
CA GLU A 406 -3.21 19.04 -14.63
C GLU A 406 -2.26 18.48 -13.56
N LYS A 407 -1.88 19.33 -12.58
CA LYS A 407 -0.92 19.00 -11.52
C LYS A 407 -1.55 18.58 -10.20
N ASP A 408 -2.88 18.53 -10.11
CA ASP A 408 -3.55 18.23 -8.86
C ASP A 408 -3.58 16.72 -8.62
N SER A 409 -3.07 16.30 -7.46
CA SER A 409 -3.14 14.90 -7.03
C SER A 409 -4.48 14.59 -6.36
N PHE A 410 -4.85 13.30 -6.37
CA PHE A 410 -6.00 12.81 -5.63
C PHE A 410 -5.97 13.24 -4.16
N PHE A 411 -4.83 13.09 -3.50
CA PHE A 411 -4.71 13.40 -2.07
C PHE A 411 -4.78 14.90 -1.75
N ASP A 412 -4.52 15.78 -2.71
CA ASP A 412 -4.62 17.23 -2.51
C ASP A 412 -6.05 17.73 -2.66
N LYS A 413 -6.79 17.20 -3.61
CA LYS A 413 -8.10 17.71 -4.05
C LYS A 413 -9.28 16.85 -3.61
N TRP A 414 -9.11 15.51 -3.54
CA TRP A 414 -10.21 14.63 -3.18
C TRP A 414 -10.80 14.98 -1.81
N PRO A 415 -12.12 15.05 -1.67
CA PRO A 415 -12.76 15.39 -0.42
C PRO A 415 -12.31 14.46 0.72
N LYS A 416 -11.95 15.05 1.83
CA LYS A 416 -11.69 14.34 3.07
C LYS A 416 -12.92 14.40 3.93
N TYR A 417 -13.21 13.34 4.64
CA TYR A 417 -14.34 13.36 5.56
C TYR A 417 -14.06 14.37 6.69
N VAL A 418 -14.98 15.31 6.87
CA VAL A 418 -14.92 16.30 7.94
C VAL A 418 -16.20 16.15 8.78
N PRO A 419 -16.10 15.62 10.02
CA PRO A 419 -17.26 15.45 10.87
C PRO A 419 -18.02 16.75 11.14
N GLU A 420 -19.33 16.64 11.39
CA GLU A 420 -20.14 17.78 11.76
C GLU A 420 -19.56 18.51 12.99
N GLY A 421 -19.52 19.84 12.93
CA GLY A 421 -18.96 20.68 13.99
C GLY A 421 -17.44 20.82 13.99
N LEU A 422 -16.73 20.14 13.09
CA LEU A 422 -15.29 20.29 12.87
C LEU A 422 -15.00 20.96 11.52
N SER A 423 -13.81 21.50 11.38
CA SER A 423 -13.29 22.04 10.13
C SER A 423 -12.05 21.27 9.65
N GLN A 424 -11.72 21.40 8.37
CA GLN A 424 -10.47 20.87 7.81
C GLN A 424 -9.23 21.36 8.59
N ASN A 425 -9.26 22.59 9.10
CA ASN A 425 -8.17 23.15 9.91
C ASN A 425 -8.04 22.46 11.27
N ASP A 426 -9.15 22.01 11.86
CA ASP A 426 -9.11 21.25 13.12
C ASP A 426 -8.42 19.90 12.93
N LEU A 427 -8.72 19.19 11.83
CA LEU A 427 -8.06 17.93 11.47
C LEU A 427 -6.56 18.13 11.20
N ILE A 428 -6.19 19.16 10.45
CA ILE A 428 -4.77 19.51 10.19
C ILE A 428 -4.06 19.84 11.51
N SER A 429 -4.70 20.60 12.38
CA SER A 429 -4.16 20.96 13.68
C SER A 429 -4.01 19.76 14.61
N ALA A 430 -4.99 18.86 14.64
CA ALA A 430 -4.91 17.60 15.39
C ALA A 430 -3.74 16.72 14.92
N ARG A 431 -3.58 16.57 13.61
CA ARG A 431 -2.42 15.84 13.03
C ARG A 431 -1.09 16.43 13.48
N LYS A 432 -0.95 17.75 13.43
CA LYS A 432 0.26 18.44 13.91
C LYS A 432 0.50 18.21 15.41
N ARG A 433 -0.55 18.36 16.24
CA ARG A 433 -0.48 18.07 17.68
C ARG A 433 -0.04 16.64 17.98
N ALA A 434 -0.53 15.64 17.21
CA ALA A 434 -0.15 14.26 17.39
C ALA A 434 1.35 14.03 17.20
N TYR A 435 1.92 14.51 16.10
CA TYR A 435 3.35 14.40 15.84
C TYR A 435 4.19 15.09 16.91
N LEU A 436 3.84 16.33 17.29
CA LEU A 436 4.55 17.07 18.33
C LEU A 436 4.52 16.34 19.68
N LYS A 437 3.30 15.96 20.15
CA LYS A 437 3.15 15.27 21.43
C LYS A 437 3.85 13.92 21.46
N HIS A 438 3.93 13.23 20.31
CA HIS A 438 4.57 11.92 20.23
C HIS A 438 6.09 12.03 20.20
N TYR A 439 6.66 12.83 19.30
CA TYR A 439 8.10 12.84 19.01
C TYR A 439 8.92 13.81 19.87
N LEU A 440 8.29 14.83 20.48
CA LEU A 440 8.99 15.74 21.41
C LEU A 440 9.00 15.26 22.87
N ARG A 441 8.50 14.03 23.17
CA ARG A 441 8.57 13.51 24.54
C ARG A 441 9.98 13.07 24.90
N PRO A 442 10.49 13.41 26.12
CA PRO A 442 11.84 13.01 26.55
C PRO A 442 12.04 11.49 26.52
N SER A 443 11.03 10.71 26.93
CA SER A 443 11.07 9.22 26.92
C SER A 443 11.31 8.65 25.51
N TRP A 444 10.78 9.28 24.46
CA TRP A 444 11.05 8.88 23.10
C TRP A 444 12.50 9.15 22.71
N ALA A 445 13.02 10.36 22.99
CA ALA A 445 14.39 10.74 22.69
C ALA A 445 15.39 9.83 23.41
N PHE A 446 15.20 9.56 24.71
CA PHE A 446 16.06 8.63 25.48
C PHE A 446 16.00 7.19 24.96
N GLY A 447 14.82 6.70 24.56
CA GLY A 447 14.66 5.41 23.91
C GLY A 447 15.46 5.32 22.61
N ARG A 448 15.46 6.39 21.81
CA ARG A 448 16.17 6.43 20.51
C ARG A 448 17.68 6.54 20.64
N ILE A 449 18.23 7.13 21.71
CA ILE A 449 19.68 7.22 21.91
C ILE A 449 20.35 5.83 21.84
N ARG A 450 19.74 4.82 22.42
CA ARG A 450 20.26 3.43 22.34
C ARG A 450 20.25 2.90 20.89
N HIS A 451 19.26 3.31 20.09
CA HIS A 451 19.20 2.96 18.67
C HIS A 451 20.25 3.72 17.86
N TRP A 452 20.45 5.00 18.13
CA TRP A 452 21.46 5.80 17.43
C TRP A 452 22.88 5.27 17.67
N ILE A 453 23.16 4.78 18.87
CA ILE A 453 24.46 4.17 19.20
C ILE A 453 24.67 2.85 18.44
N ARG A 454 23.59 2.08 18.21
CA ARG A 454 23.68 0.78 17.53
C ARG A 454 23.60 0.88 16.00
N ALA A 455 22.98 1.92 15.49
CA ALA A 455 22.75 2.12 14.07
C ALA A 455 22.62 3.63 13.76
N SER A 456 23.74 4.24 13.33
CA SER A 456 23.86 5.70 13.11
C SER A 456 22.87 6.26 12.06
N HIS A 457 22.39 5.43 11.12
CA HIS A 457 21.39 5.84 10.15
C HIS A 457 20.05 6.24 10.77
N TRP A 458 19.67 5.63 11.93
CA TRP A 458 18.48 6.05 12.67
C TRP A 458 18.58 7.46 13.24
N PHE A 459 19.78 7.90 13.60
CA PHE A 459 19.98 9.28 14.04
C PHE A 459 19.61 10.27 12.94
N LYS A 460 20.09 10.05 11.72
CA LYS A 460 19.77 10.91 10.58
C LYS A 460 18.26 10.92 10.28
N HIS A 461 17.63 9.76 10.26
CA HIS A 461 16.19 9.62 10.08
C HIS A 461 15.39 10.41 11.12
N ASP A 462 15.71 10.23 12.40
CA ASP A 462 14.99 10.91 13.47
C ASP A 462 15.23 12.43 13.44
N MET A 463 16.45 12.86 13.06
CA MET A 463 16.76 14.27 12.84
C MET A 463 16.00 14.86 11.65
N ASP A 464 15.81 14.08 10.58
CA ASP A 464 15.04 14.53 9.43
C ASP A 464 13.54 14.57 9.73
N LEU A 465 13.01 13.63 10.52
CA LEU A 465 11.66 13.73 11.08
C LEU A 465 11.49 14.98 11.95
N LEU A 466 12.47 15.30 12.78
CA LEU A 466 12.45 16.52 13.61
C LEU A 466 12.58 17.79 12.78
N LYS A 467 13.30 17.79 11.66
CA LYS A 467 13.37 18.92 10.71
C LYS A 467 12.06 19.10 9.93
N LEU A 468 11.37 18.01 9.60
CA LEU A 468 10.05 18.07 8.96
C LEU A 468 8.98 18.59 9.91
N ALA A 469 9.13 18.37 11.22
CA ALA A 469 8.19 18.85 12.23
C ALA A 469 7.99 20.40 12.19
N PRO A 470 9.01 21.26 12.15
CA PRO A 470 8.81 22.71 12.00
C PRO A 470 8.18 23.10 10.67
N TYR A 471 8.50 22.39 9.59
CA TYR A 471 7.98 22.71 8.27
C TYR A 471 6.49 22.38 8.13
N THR A 472 6.07 21.22 8.63
CA THR A 472 4.64 20.87 8.75
C THR A 472 3.93 21.74 9.77
N LEU A 473 4.65 22.31 10.75
CA LEU A 473 4.13 23.21 11.76
C LEU A 473 3.89 24.63 11.26
N LEU A 474 4.79 25.16 10.41
CA LEU A 474 4.77 26.59 10.05
C LEU A 474 3.88 26.89 8.84
N ASN A 475 3.72 25.99 7.89
CA ASN A 475 3.17 26.35 6.58
C ASN A 475 1.82 25.74 6.20
N GLY A 476 1.25 24.76 6.93
CA GLY A 476 -0.03 24.14 6.54
C GLY A 476 -0.09 23.58 5.11
N LYS A 477 0.96 23.81 4.32
CA LYS A 477 1.15 23.33 2.94
C LYS A 477 2.27 22.31 2.98
N THR A 478 1.99 21.11 2.53
CA THR A 478 3.04 20.21 2.07
C THR A 478 3.82 20.95 1.00
N LYS A 479 5.12 21.19 1.19
CA LYS A 479 5.94 21.70 0.11
C LYS A 479 5.99 20.65 -0.99
N ASN A 480 5.16 20.81 -2.01
CA ASN A 480 5.43 20.35 -3.35
C ASN A 480 6.48 21.29 -3.97
N SER A 481 7.68 21.30 -3.43
CA SER A 481 8.84 21.93 -4.08
C SER A 481 10.07 21.74 -3.18
N MET A 482 10.78 20.67 -3.44
CA MET A 482 12.24 20.71 -3.36
C MET A 482 12.72 19.99 -4.61
N SER A 483 13.15 20.83 -5.55
CA SER A 483 14.01 20.52 -6.68
C SER A 483 15.21 19.65 -6.28
#